data_36e24799b9a6776bb33e6ff43abea8f1
#
_entry.id   36e24799b9a6776bb33e6ff43abea8f1
#
_cell.length_a   1.000
_cell.length_b   1.000
_cell.length_c   1.000
_cell.angle_alpha   90.00
_cell.angle_beta   90.00
_cell.angle_gamma   90.00
#
_symmetry.space_group_name_H-M   'P 1'
#
loop_
_entity.id
_entity.type
_entity.pdbx_description
1 polymer ?
#
loop_
_entity_poly.entity_id
_entity_poly.type
_entity_poly.pdbx_seq_one_letter_code
_entity_poly.pdbx_strand_id
1 'polypeptide(L)' 'MMTTPASAIKDEVRLLINVQIETFRQPAPLTNSQLREYHHRSEKLKMLCQELDRIGTRSVIDQELERA' A
#
# COMPACT_ATOMS: atom_id res chain seq x y z
N MET A 1 1.59 -20.00 -11.67
CA MET A 1 1.89 -19.85 -10.88
C MET A 1 2.20 -18.74 -10.27
N MET A 2 1.89 -17.73 -10.50
CA MET A 2 2.25 -16.66 -9.96
C MET A 2 1.28 -16.08 -9.11
N THR A 3 1.15 -16.41 -7.91
CA THR A 3 0.43 -15.61 -6.95
C THR A 3 1.32 -14.49 -6.57
N THR A 4 0.80 -13.29 -6.46
CA THR A 4 1.57 -12.16 -6.01
C THR A 4 1.89 -12.36 -4.54
N PRO A 5 3.14 -12.53 -4.15
CA PRO A 5 3.46 -12.73 -2.75
C PRO A 5 3.27 -11.45 -1.93
N ALA A 6 3.00 -11.63 -0.64
CA ALA A 6 2.80 -10.49 0.25
C ALA A 6 4.01 -9.55 0.24
N SER A 7 5.22 -10.09 0.07
CA SER A 7 6.42 -9.26 0.02
C SER A 7 6.42 -8.32 -1.18
N ALA A 8 5.90 -8.77 -2.32
CA ALA A 8 5.81 -7.92 -3.51
C ALA A 8 4.82 -6.78 -3.29
N ILE A 9 3.71 -7.07 -2.61
CA ILE A 9 2.73 -6.03 -2.28
C ILE A 9 3.32 -5.02 -1.31
N LYS A 10 4.05 -5.50 -0.31
CA LYS A 10 4.72 -4.61 0.65
C LYS A 10 5.74 -3.71 -0.04
N ASP A 11 6.49 -4.24 -0.99
CA ASP A 11 7.48 -3.46 -1.73
C ASP A 11 6.79 -2.38 -2.54
N GLU A 12 5.68 -2.69 -3.17
CA GLU A 12 4.94 -1.72 -3.95
C GLU A 12 4.34 -0.64 -3.05
N VAL A 13 3.79 -1.01 -1.91
CA VAL A 13 3.27 -0.06 -0.93
C VAL A 13 4.38 0.89 -0.49
N ARG A 14 5.54 0.35 -0.17
CA ARG A 14 6.69 1.16 0.25
C ARG A 14 7.11 2.15 -0.83
N LEU A 15 7.15 1.69 -2.08
CA LEU A 15 7.51 2.54 -3.20
C LEU A 15 6.50 3.68 -3.37
N LEU A 16 5.21 3.37 -3.29
CA LEU A 16 4.16 4.37 -3.42
C LEU A 16 4.20 5.37 -2.28
N ILE A 17 4.45 4.91 -1.06
CA ILE A 17 4.59 5.80 0.09
C ILE A 17 5.76 6.76 -0.11
N ASN A 18 6.89 6.24 -0.59
CA ASN A 18 8.06 7.08 -0.86
C ASN A 18 7.75 8.12 -1.92
N VAL A 19 7.03 7.77 -2.97
CA VAL A 19 6.63 8.71 -4.00
C VAL A 19 5.73 9.80 -3.43
N GLN A 20 4.80 9.43 -2.55
CA GLN A 20 3.91 10.40 -1.91
C GLN A 20 4.70 11.36 -1.03
N ILE A 21 5.64 10.85 -0.25
CA ILE A 21 6.49 11.68 0.60
C ILE A 21 7.30 12.66 -0.24
N GLU A 22 7.88 12.19 -1.32
CA GLU A 22 8.66 13.05 -2.22
C GLU A 22 7.78 14.14 -2.85
N THR A 23 6.54 13.81 -3.16
CA THR A 23 5.61 14.78 -3.71
C THR A 23 5.38 15.93 -2.75
N PHE A 24 5.29 15.64 -1.44
CA PHE A 24 5.08 16.67 -0.43
C PHE A 24 6.36 17.41 -0.04
N ARG A 25 7.51 16.91 -0.42
CA ARG A 25 8.77 17.58 -0.14
C ARG A 25 9.06 18.73 -1.08
N GLN A 26 8.29 18.87 -2.15
CA GLN A 26 8.51 19.95 -3.10
C GLN A 26 8.25 21.30 -2.44
N PRO A 27 9.09 22.30 -2.70
CA PRO A 27 8.91 23.62 -2.11
C PRO A 27 7.73 24.39 -2.68
N ALA A 28 7.25 23.99 -3.85
CA ALA A 28 6.13 24.66 -4.50
C ALA A 28 4.82 23.91 -4.23
N PRO A 29 3.68 24.61 -4.27
CA PRO A 29 2.39 23.93 -4.11
C PRO A 29 2.16 22.94 -5.23
N LEU A 30 1.36 21.92 -4.94
CA LEU A 30 1.08 20.87 -5.91
C LEU A 30 0.21 21.41 -7.04
N THR A 31 0.54 21.03 -8.26
CA THR A 31 -0.29 21.36 -9.43
C THR A 31 -1.51 20.46 -9.44
N ASN A 32 -2.49 20.81 -10.28
CA ASN A 32 -3.69 19.98 -10.43
C ASN A 32 -3.35 18.58 -10.90
N SER A 33 -2.39 18.46 -11.81
CA SER A 33 -1.93 17.16 -12.28
C SER A 33 -1.32 16.34 -11.16
N GLN A 34 -0.51 16.99 -10.32
CA GLN A 34 0.13 16.32 -9.19
C GLN A 34 -0.89 15.87 -8.15
N LEU A 35 -1.90 16.69 -7.90
CA LEU A 35 -2.98 16.32 -6.99
C LEU A 35 -3.76 15.13 -7.52
N ARG A 36 -4.02 15.12 -8.81
CA ARG A 36 -4.72 14.01 -9.45
C ARG A 36 -3.94 12.72 -9.33
N GLU A 37 -2.64 12.80 -9.58
CA GLU A 37 -1.76 11.65 -9.42
C GLU A 37 -1.67 11.19 -7.98
N TYR A 38 -1.64 12.14 -7.05
CA TYR A 38 -1.62 11.83 -5.62
C TYR A 38 -2.87 11.06 -5.22
N HIS A 39 -4.04 11.53 -5.65
CA HIS A 39 -5.29 10.82 -5.35
C HIS A 39 -5.31 9.42 -5.95
N HIS A 40 -4.83 9.29 -7.18
CA HIS A 40 -4.78 8.00 -7.84
C HIS A 40 -3.88 7.03 -7.06
N ARG A 41 -2.70 7.50 -6.65
CA ARG A 41 -1.78 6.69 -5.87
C ARG A 41 -2.35 6.35 -4.50
N SER A 42 -3.06 7.30 -3.89
CA SER A 42 -3.68 7.08 -2.59
C SER A 42 -4.74 5.97 -2.66
N GLU A 43 -5.53 5.97 -3.72
CA GLU A 43 -6.52 4.92 -3.90
C GLU A 43 -5.85 3.57 -4.12
N LYS A 44 -4.78 3.54 -4.91
CA LYS A 44 -4.05 2.31 -5.14
C LYS A 44 -3.42 1.80 -3.85
N LEU A 45 -2.85 2.70 -3.06
CA LEU A 45 -2.30 2.35 -1.75
C LEU A 45 -3.37 1.74 -0.85
N LYS A 46 -4.54 2.35 -0.85
CA LYS A 46 -5.64 1.86 -0.04
C LYS A 46 -6.02 0.43 -0.44
N MET A 47 -6.09 0.16 -1.73
CA MET A 47 -6.40 -1.18 -2.21
C MET A 47 -5.32 -2.18 -1.83
N LEU A 48 -4.06 -1.80 -1.98
CA LEU A 48 -2.94 -2.66 -1.63
C LEU A 48 -2.90 -2.94 -0.13
N CYS A 49 -3.17 -1.92 0.68
CA CYS A 49 -3.22 -2.10 2.12
C CYS A 49 -4.36 -3.01 2.55
N GLN A 50 -5.51 -2.90 1.88
CA GLN A 50 -6.63 -3.81 2.14
C GLN A 50 -6.25 -5.24 1.80
N GLU A 51 -5.52 -5.42 0.71
CA GLU A 51 -5.07 -6.74 0.31
C GLU A 51 -4.11 -7.34 1.33
N LEU A 52 -3.16 -6.53 1.82
CA LEU A 52 -2.23 -6.97 2.86
C LEU A 52 -2.96 -7.29 4.15
N ASP A 53 -3.94 -6.47 4.49
CA ASP A 53 -4.72 -6.65 5.69
C ASP A 53 -5.46 -7.98 5.64
N ARG A 54 -6.04 -8.29 4.49
CA ARG A 54 -6.74 -9.55 4.29
C ARG A 54 -5.81 -10.73 4.48
N ILE A 55 -4.61 -10.66 3.89
CA ILE A 55 -3.61 -11.71 4.01
C ILE A 55 -3.15 -11.83 5.46
N GLY A 56 -2.83 -10.71 6.09
CA GLY A 56 -2.35 -10.67 7.45
C GLY A 56 -3.38 -11.15 8.45
N THR A 57 -4.61 -10.69 8.32
CA THR A 57 -5.70 -11.09 9.21
C THR A 57 -5.93 -12.59 9.13
N ARG A 58 -5.88 -13.12 7.92
CA ARG A 58 -6.06 -14.55 7.73
C ARG A 58 -4.97 -15.34 8.44
N SER A 59 -3.72 -14.88 8.32
CA SER A 59 -2.61 -15.55 8.98
C SER A 59 -2.73 -15.49 10.50
N VAL A 60 -3.14 -14.36 11.04
CA VAL A 60 -3.30 -14.20 12.48
C VAL A 60 -4.41 -15.09 13.00
N ILE A 61 -5.53 -15.16 12.30
CA ILE A 61 -6.64 -16.03 12.69
C ILE A 61 -6.20 -17.47 12.70
N ASP A 62 -5.48 -17.91 11.68
CA ASP A 62 -4.99 -19.27 11.61
C ASP A 62 -4.06 -19.60 12.77
N GLN A 63 -3.19 -18.66 13.13
CA GLN A 63 -2.27 -18.84 14.25
C GLN A 63 -3.01 -18.92 15.58
N GLU A 64 -4.02 -18.11 15.74
CA GLU A 64 -4.81 -18.13 16.97
C GLU A 64 -5.57 -19.43 17.12
N LEU A 65 -6.10 -19.94 16.02
CA LEU A 65 -6.79 -21.22 16.05
C LEU A 65 -5.86 -22.36 16.41
N GLU A 66 -4.64 -22.31 15.94
CA GLU A 66 -3.65 -23.33 16.29
C GLU A 66 -3.25 -23.30 17.75
N ARG A 67 -3.24 -22.11 18.35
CA ARG A 67 -2.91 -21.98 19.75
C ARG A 67 -4.02 -22.40 20.67
N ALA A 68 -5.23 -22.28 20.19
CA ALA A 68 -6.38 -22.67 20.97
C ALA A 68 -6.49 -24.21 21.02
#